data_8a12f8778d6b898ad05c188d5c728ffd
#
_entry.id   8a12f8778d6b898ad05c188d5c728ffd
#
_cell.length_a   1.000
_cell.length_b   1.000
_cell.length_c   1.000
_cell.angle_alpha   90.00
_cell.angle_beta   90.00
_cell.angle_gamma   90.00
#
_symmetry.space_group_name_H-M   'P 1'
#
loop_
_entity.id
_entity.type
_entity.pdbx_description
1 polymer ?
#
loop_
_entity_poly.entity_id
_entity_poly.type
_entity_poly.pdbx_seq_one_letter_code
_entity_poly.pdbx_strand_id
1 'polypeptide(L)'
;MGRNRRGTRAAVRVRGAYGLIARGLLLACCVCGPAVFAQAHAQVQDSQQYLQRMDTDGDGRVSRDEYLAWMSYAFEQRDLDHDGVLQGDELPGRRGKPITRAAHRATLIERFARQDANGDGYLSARELLAPPR
;
A
#
# COMPACT_ATOMS: atom_id res chain seq x y z
N MET A 1 12.71 -44.55 39.48
CA MET A 1 12.17 -45.58 38.61
C MET A 1 11.48 -44.84 37.47
N GLY A 2 12.05 -44.76 36.38
CA GLY A 2 12.51 -45.66 35.32
C GLY A 2 11.78 -45.19 34.08
N ARG A 3 12.39 -44.85 33.06
CA ARG A 3 13.00 -45.35 31.84
C ARG A 3 12.64 -44.36 30.68
N ASN A 4 13.48 -43.59 30.26
CA ASN A 4 14.32 -43.53 29.07
C ASN A 4 13.84 -44.44 27.91
N ARG A 5 13.36 -43.84 26.80
CA ARG A 5 13.45 -44.47 25.48
C ARG A 5 13.83 -43.44 24.42
N ARG A 6 15.07 -43.61 24.00
CA ARG A 6 15.64 -43.08 22.75
C ARG A 6 14.99 -43.81 21.56
N GLY A 7 14.73 -43.11 20.49
CA GLY A 7 14.33 -43.65 19.19
C GLY A 7 14.85 -42.71 18.12
N THR A 8 15.99 -42.93 17.73
CA THR A 8 16.63 -43.42 16.48
C THR A 8 16.29 -42.63 15.20
N ARG A 9 17.38 -41.99 14.78
CA ARG A 9 17.55 -41.36 13.47
C ARG A 9 17.45 -42.43 12.36
N ALA A 10 16.69 -42.14 11.30
CA ALA A 10 16.80 -42.83 10.04
C ALA A 10 17.30 -41.86 8.98
N ALA A 11 18.58 -41.96 8.68
CA ALA A 11 19.22 -41.37 7.53
C ALA A 11 18.94 -42.26 6.32
N VAL A 12 18.22 -41.70 5.33
CA VAL A 12 18.12 -42.33 4.02
C VAL A 12 19.19 -41.74 3.12
N ARG A 13 20.20 -42.53 2.92
CA ARG A 13 21.28 -42.32 1.98
C ARG A 13 20.84 -42.92 0.63
N VAL A 14 20.60 -42.11 -0.36
CA VAL A 14 20.50 -42.58 -1.75
C VAL A 14 21.80 -42.28 -2.45
N ARG A 15 22.51 -43.38 -2.74
CA ARG A 15 23.69 -43.42 -3.58
C ARG A 15 23.27 -43.72 -5.03
N GLY A 16 23.92 -42.98 -5.94
CA GLY A 16 24.37 -43.59 -7.19
C GLY A 16 23.49 -43.32 -8.41
N ALA A 17 23.98 -42.57 -9.37
CA ALA A 17 24.64 -43.18 -10.53
C ALA A 17 25.09 -42.05 -11.47
N TYR A 18 26.35 -42.04 -11.76
CA TYR A 18 26.96 -41.26 -12.83
C TYR A 18 26.53 -41.82 -14.20
N GLY A 19 25.99 -40.94 -15.04
CA GLY A 19 25.81 -41.24 -16.45
C GLY A 19 26.27 -40.06 -17.27
N LEU A 20 27.46 -40.17 -17.80
CA LEU A 20 27.98 -39.30 -18.88
C LEU A 20 27.11 -39.45 -20.10
N ILE A 21 26.91 -38.39 -20.83
CA ILE A 21 27.08 -38.20 -22.27
C ILE A 21 26.08 -37.14 -22.75
N ALA A 22 26.60 -36.16 -23.39
CA ALA A 22 26.23 -35.54 -24.66
C ALA A 22 26.23 -34.03 -24.64
N ARG A 23 27.22 -33.56 -25.35
CA ARG A 23 27.32 -32.20 -25.92
C ARG A 23 25.99 -31.82 -26.60
N GLY A 24 25.40 -30.73 -26.14
CA GLY A 24 24.32 -30.06 -26.85
C GLY A 24 24.41 -28.59 -26.60
N LEU A 25 25.01 -27.93 -27.57
CA LEU A 25 25.07 -26.48 -27.73
C LEU A 25 23.62 -26.00 -27.93
N LEU A 26 23.02 -25.35 -26.95
CA LEU A 26 21.73 -24.69 -27.16
C LEU A 26 21.76 -23.28 -26.55
N LEU A 27 21.70 -22.34 -27.47
CA LEU A 27 21.38 -20.94 -27.36
C LEU A 27 20.52 -20.62 -26.12
N ALA A 28 21.11 -19.90 -25.19
CA ALA A 28 20.37 -19.17 -24.16
C ALA A 28 19.60 -18.03 -24.85
N CYS A 29 18.38 -18.36 -25.24
CA CYS A 29 17.41 -17.37 -25.66
C CYS A 29 17.03 -16.56 -24.42
N CYS A 30 17.49 -15.35 -24.37
CA CYS A 30 17.17 -14.33 -23.40
C CYS A 30 15.68 -14.01 -23.53
N VAL A 31 14.82 -14.75 -22.81
CA VAL A 31 13.41 -14.40 -22.65
C VAL A 31 13.34 -13.39 -21.51
N CYS A 32 13.76 -12.18 -21.81
CA CYS A 32 13.42 -11.02 -21.01
C CYS A 32 11.94 -10.75 -21.27
N GLY A 33 11.07 -11.37 -20.46
CA GLY A 33 9.65 -11.37 -20.63
C GLY A 33 9.01 -10.01 -20.34
N PRO A 34 7.77 -9.79 -20.81
CA PRO A 34 7.03 -8.53 -20.75
C PRO A 34 6.43 -8.21 -19.36
N ALA A 35 6.97 -8.78 -18.29
CA ALA A 35 6.42 -8.63 -16.94
C ALA A 35 6.54 -7.21 -16.35
N VAL A 36 7.46 -6.40 -16.86
CA VAL A 36 7.69 -5.04 -16.34
C VAL A 36 6.58 -4.07 -16.79
N PHE A 37 5.99 -4.30 -17.95
CA PHE A 37 4.94 -3.42 -18.47
C PHE A 37 3.57 -3.66 -17.82
N ALA A 38 3.30 -4.86 -17.32
CA ALA A 38 2.03 -5.18 -16.68
C ALA A 38 1.86 -4.48 -15.31
N GLN A 39 2.94 -4.27 -14.58
CA GLN A 39 2.90 -3.58 -13.29
C GLN A 39 2.64 -2.08 -13.43
N ALA A 40 3.17 -1.45 -14.46
CA ALA A 40 2.92 -0.03 -14.72
C ALA A 40 1.45 0.23 -15.08
N HIS A 41 0.82 -0.66 -15.84
CA HIS A 41 -0.60 -0.55 -16.19
C HIS A 41 -1.54 -0.75 -15.00
N ALA A 42 -1.21 -1.66 -14.07
CA ALA A 42 -2.01 -1.88 -12.86
C ALA A 42 -1.98 -0.64 -11.94
N GLN A 43 -0.83 -0.02 -11.75
CA GLN A 43 -0.70 1.20 -10.94
C GLN A 43 -1.45 2.41 -11.54
N VAL A 44 -1.47 2.54 -12.85
CA VAL A 44 -2.20 3.62 -13.54
C VAL A 44 -3.72 3.42 -13.42
N GLN A 45 -4.20 2.19 -13.47
CA GLN A 45 -5.63 1.87 -13.28
C GLN A 45 -6.08 2.15 -11.85
N ASP A 46 -5.28 1.78 -10.86
CA ASP A 46 -5.59 2.02 -9.44
C ASP A 46 -5.66 3.51 -9.13
N SER A 47 -4.78 4.32 -9.71
CA SER A 47 -4.77 5.76 -9.51
C SER A 47 -5.96 6.47 -10.13
N GLN A 48 -6.34 6.07 -11.34
CA GLN A 48 -7.53 6.62 -11.99
C GLN A 48 -8.80 6.25 -11.24
N GLN A 49 -8.92 5.02 -10.73
CA GLN A 49 -10.03 4.63 -9.88
C GLN A 49 -10.07 5.41 -8.56
N TYR A 50 -8.90 5.67 -7.98
CA TYR A 50 -8.79 6.44 -6.74
C TYR A 50 -9.19 7.90 -6.96
N LEU A 51 -8.73 8.50 -8.06
CA LEU A 51 -9.13 9.84 -8.48
C LEU A 51 -10.65 9.91 -8.69
N GLN A 52 -11.23 9.00 -9.47
CA GLN A 52 -12.67 8.97 -9.76
C GLN A 52 -13.56 8.87 -8.52
N ARG A 53 -13.07 8.27 -7.45
CA ARG A 53 -13.80 8.18 -6.18
C ARG A 53 -13.77 9.47 -5.37
N MET A 54 -12.72 10.27 -5.53
CA MET A 54 -12.55 11.55 -4.85
C MET A 54 -13.16 12.70 -5.64
N ASP A 55 -13.04 12.66 -6.96
CA ASP A 55 -13.54 13.62 -7.93
C ASP A 55 -15.08 13.52 -7.99
N THR A 56 -15.74 14.39 -7.24
CA THR A 56 -17.21 14.37 -7.07
C THR A 56 -17.90 15.16 -8.16
N ASP A 57 -17.24 16.17 -8.72
CA ASP A 57 -17.77 17.03 -9.78
C ASP A 57 -17.40 16.54 -11.18
N GLY A 58 -16.48 15.55 -11.30
CA GLY A 58 -16.12 14.90 -12.56
C GLY A 58 -15.22 15.76 -13.44
N ASP A 59 -14.46 16.69 -12.87
CA ASP A 59 -13.56 17.58 -13.62
C ASP A 59 -12.21 16.91 -13.97
N GLY A 60 -11.98 15.69 -13.49
CA GLY A 60 -10.76 14.88 -13.72
C GLY A 60 -9.60 15.23 -12.81
N ARG A 61 -9.83 16.02 -11.78
CA ARG A 61 -8.88 16.44 -10.75
C ARG A 61 -9.53 16.34 -9.38
N VAL A 62 -8.74 16.44 -8.32
CA VAL A 62 -9.27 16.46 -6.95
C VAL A 62 -8.99 17.83 -6.35
N SER A 63 -10.03 18.59 -6.11
CA SER A 63 -9.95 19.85 -5.39
C SER A 63 -9.59 19.62 -3.91
N ARG A 64 -9.13 20.66 -3.24
CA ARG A 64 -8.84 20.59 -1.81
C ARG A 64 -10.08 20.19 -0.98
N ASP A 65 -11.25 20.65 -1.34
CA ASP A 65 -12.46 20.36 -0.59
C ASP A 65 -12.91 18.91 -0.78
N GLU A 66 -12.80 18.34 -1.96
CA GLU A 66 -13.03 16.92 -2.24
C GLU A 66 -12.02 16.03 -1.50
N TYR A 67 -10.75 16.40 -1.53
CA TYR A 67 -9.71 15.70 -0.78
C TYR A 67 -10.02 15.69 0.72
N LEU A 68 -10.40 16.85 1.28
CA LEU A 68 -10.74 16.95 2.70
C LEU A 68 -12.00 16.15 3.04
N ALA A 69 -13.04 16.20 2.21
CA ALA A 69 -14.26 15.43 2.41
C ALA A 69 -13.96 13.93 2.43
N TRP A 70 -13.19 13.46 1.46
CA TRP A 70 -12.81 12.04 1.37
C TRP A 70 -11.96 11.58 2.56
N MET A 71 -10.92 12.35 2.90
CA MET A 71 -9.99 11.98 3.97
C MET A 71 -10.59 12.14 5.37
N SER A 72 -11.58 13.01 5.57
CA SER A 72 -12.27 13.19 6.85
C SER A 72 -13.20 12.02 7.17
N TYR A 73 -13.64 11.25 6.18
CA TYR A 73 -14.49 10.09 6.40
C TYR A 73 -13.89 9.09 7.42
N ALA A 74 -12.59 8.86 7.35
CA ALA A 74 -11.90 7.96 8.29
C ALA A 74 -11.90 8.48 9.73
N PHE A 75 -11.92 9.80 9.93
CA PHE A 75 -12.07 10.42 11.24
C PHE A 75 -13.49 10.20 11.76
N GLU A 76 -14.49 10.47 10.94
CA GLU A 76 -15.91 10.33 11.32
C GLU A 76 -16.31 8.90 11.66
N GLN A 77 -15.73 7.91 10.98
CA GLN A 77 -15.95 6.50 11.31
C GLN A 77 -15.34 6.06 12.64
N ARG A 78 -14.41 6.81 13.18
CA ARG A 78 -13.73 6.51 14.44
C ARG A 78 -14.26 7.33 15.61
N ASP A 79 -14.82 8.47 15.34
CA ASP A 79 -15.46 9.38 16.29
C ASP A 79 -16.84 8.78 16.66
N LEU A 80 -16.83 7.81 17.58
CA LEU A 80 -17.99 6.98 17.90
C LEU A 80 -19.03 7.73 18.73
N ASP A 81 -18.57 8.64 19.59
CA ASP A 81 -19.43 9.46 20.43
C ASP A 81 -19.75 10.83 19.80
N HIS A 82 -19.16 11.11 18.63
CA HIS A 82 -19.33 12.34 17.83
C HIS A 82 -18.99 13.63 18.59
N ASP A 83 -18.03 13.55 19.52
CA ASP A 83 -17.54 14.72 20.26
C ASP A 83 -16.53 15.56 19.46
N GLY A 84 -16.08 15.07 18.30
CA GLY A 84 -15.09 15.71 17.42
C GLY A 84 -13.66 15.56 17.89
N VAL A 85 -13.39 14.61 18.80
CA VAL A 85 -12.05 14.31 19.31
C VAL A 85 -11.81 12.81 19.34
N LEU A 86 -10.88 12.30 18.58
CA LEU A 86 -10.47 10.92 18.72
C LEU A 86 -9.62 10.73 19.96
N GLN A 87 -10.08 9.94 20.92
CA GLN A 87 -9.38 9.66 22.17
C GLN A 87 -9.60 8.20 22.62
N GLY A 88 -8.74 7.70 23.49
CA GLY A 88 -8.88 6.35 24.05
C GLY A 88 -8.96 5.26 22.97
N ASP A 89 -10.09 4.55 22.92
CA ASP A 89 -10.32 3.44 21.96
C ASP A 89 -10.52 3.88 20.53
N GLU A 90 -10.84 5.13 20.28
CA GLU A 90 -11.02 5.72 18.96
C GLU A 90 -9.69 6.00 18.24
N LEU A 91 -8.60 6.14 19.02
CA LEU A 91 -7.28 6.37 18.46
C LEU A 91 -6.75 5.16 17.67
N PRO A 92 -6.02 5.38 16.56
CA PRO A 92 -5.29 4.34 15.88
C PRO A 92 -4.33 3.62 16.83
N GLY A 93 -4.52 2.30 17.03
CA GLY A 93 -3.70 1.52 17.96
C GLY A 93 -4.00 1.78 19.44
N ARG A 94 -5.09 2.49 19.77
CA ARG A 94 -5.57 2.77 21.14
C ARG A 94 -4.54 3.48 22.03
N ARG A 95 -3.62 4.22 21.41
CA ARG A 95 -2.53 4.92 22.09
C ARG A 95 -2.23 6.23 21.38
N GLY A 96 -1.91 7.26 22.15
CA GLY A 96 -1.51 8.54 21.62
C GLY A 96 -2.17 9.72 22.33
N LYS A 97 -1.90 10.90 21.79
CA LYS A 97 -2.58 12.12 22.24
C LYS A 97 -3.93 12.24 21.53
N PRO A 98 -4.95 12.82 22.17
CA PRO A 98 -6.21 13.11 21.52
C PRO A 98 -6.02 13.92 20.24
N ILE A 99 -6.79 13.60 19.22
CA ILE A 99 -6.75 14.26 17.90
C ILE A 99 -8.08 14.94 17.68
N THR A 100 -8.09 16.26 17.70
CA THR A 100 -9.31 17.02 17.39
C THR A 100 -9.58 17.05 15.89
N ARG A 101 -10.84 17.18 15.49
CA ARG A 101 -11.26 17.33 14.09
C ARG A 101 -10.53 18.51 13.42
N ALA A 102 -10.34 19.61 14.13
CA ALA A 102 -9.61 20.78 13.64
C ALA A 102 -8.13 20.46 13.36
N ALA A 103 -7.44 19.76 14.29
CA ALA A 103 -6.06 19.36 14.12
C ALA A 103 -5.89 18.34 12.97
N HIS A 104 -6.83 17.38 12.86
CA HIS A 104 -6.86 16.44 11.74
C HIS A 104 -7.01 17.16 10.39
N ARG A 105 -7.97 18.08 10.29
CA ARG A 105 -8.18 18.90 9.08
C ARG A 105 -6.94 19.73 8.72
N ALA A 106 -6.28 20.36 9.69
CA ALA A 106 -5.06 21.10 9.47
C ALA A 106 -3.95 20.20 8.87
N THR A 107 -3.77 19.01 9.43
CA THR A 107 -2.83 18.02 8.90
C THR A 107 -3.15 17.61 7.46
N LEU A 108 -4.43 17.44 7.13
CA LEU A 108 -4.85 17.10 5.75
C LEU A 108 -4.56 18.24 4.77
N ILE A 109 -4.78 19.49 5.17
CA ILE A 109 -4.45 20.67 4.36
C ILE A 109 -2.95 20.73 4.06
N GLU A 110 -2.11 20.49 5.06
CA GLU A 110 -0.66 20.43 4.86
C GLU A 110 -0.23 19.27 3.94
N ARG A 111 -0.89 18.11 4.05
CA ARG A 111 -0.62 16.98 3.16
C ARG A 111 -1.01 17.31 1.73
N PHE A 112 -2.19 17.89 1.53
CA PHE A 112 -2.63 18.35 0.21
C PHE A 112 -1.60 19.29 -0.42
N ALA A 113 -1.18 20.33 0.31
CA ALA A 113 -0.19 21.30 -0.18
C ALA A 113 1.18 20.67 -0.52
N ARG A 114 1.56 19.57 0.15
CA ARG A 114 2.79 18.85 -0.20
C ARG A 114 2.62 17.95 -1.44
N GLN A 115 1.42 17.46 -1.69
CA GLN A 115 1.12 16.65 -2.87
C GLN A 115 0.90 17.50 -4.12
N ASP A 116 0.30 18.67 -3.98
CA ASP A 116 0.13 19.68 -5.02
C ASP A 116 1.51 20.25 -5.41
N ALA A 117 2.16 19.58 -6.34
CA ALA A 117 3.54 19.87 -6.71
C ALA A 117 3.66 21.09 -7.63
N ASN A 118 2.61 21.39 -8.40
CA ASN A 118 2.55 22.52 -9.32
C ASN A 118 1.90 23.76 -8.70
N GLY A 119 1.22 23.63 -7.52
CA GLY A 119 0.61 24.72 -6.80
C GLY A 119 -0.66 25.25 -7.45
N ASP A 120 -1.36 24.42 -8.27
CA ASP A 120 -2.58 24.85 -8.97
C ASP A 120 -3.86 24.73 -8.11
N GLY A 121 -3.75 24.16 -6.90
CA GLY A 121 -4.85 23.98 -5.96
C GLY A 121 -5.68 22.73 -6.20
N TYR A 122 -5.22 21.83 -7.08
CA TYR A 122 -5.85 20.55 -7.40
C TYR A 122 -4.80 19.43 -7.33
N LEU A 123 -5.27 18.20 -7.19
CA LEU A 123 -4.42 17.02 -7.33
C LEU A 123 -4.80 16.27 -8.59
N SER A 124 -3.85 16.12 -9.49
CA SER A 124 -3.92 15.24 -10.64
C SER A 124 -3.71 13.77 -10.22
N ALA A 125 -4.06 12.82 -11.09
CA ALA A 125 -3.78 11.40 -10.86
C ALA A 125 -2.29 11.13 -10.57
N ARG A 126 -1.39 11.89 -11.18
CA ARG A 126 0.05 11.77 -10.99
C ARG A 126 0.49 12.26 -9.60
N GLU A 127 -0.10 13.32 -9.10
CA GLU A 127 0.21 13.89 -7.79
C GLU A 127 -0.37 13.05 -6.66
N LEU A 128 -1.54 12.45 -6.86
CA LEU A 128 -2.13 11.49 -5.92
C LEU A 128 -1.25 10.25 -5.71
N LEU A 129 -0.50 9.84 -6.72
CA LEU A 129 0.42 8.69 -6.65
C LEU A 129 1.82 9.05 -6.16
N ALA A 130 2.18 10.33 -6.24
CA ALA A 130 3.51 10.75 -5.81
C ALA A 130 3.65 10.59 -4.29
N PRO A 131 4.77 10.04 -3.78
CA PRO A 131 5.03 10.06 -2.35
C PRO A 131 5.08 11.52 -1.88
N PRO A 132 4.51 11.84 -0.71
CA PRO A 132 4.57 13.21 -0.16
C PRO A 132 6.04 13.61 0.04
N ARG A 133 6.38 14.80 -0.43
CA ARG A 133 7.72 15.40 -0.31
C ARG A 133 7.95 15.97 1.07
#